data_f9edaa6c333afd63ca4dff04defd8694
#
_entry.id   f9edaa6c333afd63ca4dff04defd8694
#
_cell.length_a   1.000
_cell.length_b   1.000
_cell.length_c   1.000
_cell.angle_alpha   90.00
_cell.angle_beta   90.00
_cell.angle_gamma   90.00
#
_symmetry.space_group_name_H-M   'P 1'
#
loop_
_entity.id
_entity.type
_entity.pdbx_description
1 polymer ?
#
loop_
_entity_poly.entity_id
_entity_poly.type
_entity_poly.pdbx_seq_one_letter_code
_entity_poly.pdbx_strand_id
1 'polypeptide(L)'
;MFKTRLLSGIMLMIIALTTVIAGGQVLFTVLFAISLIGMSELYKVFGIEKKAPGIVGYIFAFGYYALIYMEEYLPGEKHTWFMLLFMAYLICQMAVLVFSYPKYNTQQIMAAFFGVFYVAVMLSYIYLTRMLPGGVFTVWLVFICSWGCDTCAYCVGTVSYTHLRAHETSQ
;
A
#
# COMPACT_ATOMS: atom_id res chain seq x y z
N MET A 1 -0.09 -25.53 -11.52
CA MET A 1 -0.31 -24.50 -10.46
C MET A 1 0.98 -23.96 -9.86
N PHE A 2 1.96 -24.79 -9.39
CA PHE A 2 3.23 -24.30 -8.80
C PHE A 2 4.08 -23.50 -9.81
N LYS A 3 4.32 -24.03 -11.00
CA LYS A 3 5.12 -23.37 -12.07
C LYS A 3 4.57 -22.00 -12.47
N THR A 4 3.24 -21.87 -12.55
CA THR A 4 2.59 -20.58 -12.91
C THR A 4 2.80 -19.52 -11.82
N ARG A 5 2.67 -19.91 -10.55
CA ARG A 5 2.90 -19.01 -9.40
C ARG A 5 4.37 -18.61 -9.28
N LEU A 6 5.29 -19.54 -9.51
CA LEU A 6 6.71 -19.27 -9.51
C LEU A 6 7.09 -18.28 -10.63
N LEU A 7 6.59 -18.51 -11.84
CA LEU A 7 6.87 -17.64 -12.98
C LEU A 7 6.32 -16.24 -12.77
N SER A 8 5.07 -16.11 -12.28
CA SER A 8 4.49 -14.80 -11.97
C SER A 8 5.24 -14.09 -10.85
N GLY A 9 5.71 -14.79 -9.82
CA GLY A 9 6.52 -14.22 -8.73
C GLY A 9 7.86 -13.68 -9.22
N ILE A 10 8.56 -14.46 -10.07
CA ILE A 10 9.83 -14.02 -10.69
C ILE A 10 9.60 -12.78 -11.57
N MET A 11 8.54 -12.78 -12.38
CA MET A 11 8.22 -11.64 -13.24
C MET A 11 7.93 -10.37 -12.42
N LEU A 12 7.13 -10.48 -11.36
CA LEU A 12 6.86 -9.37 -10.45
C LEU A 12 8.13 -8.85 -9.75
N MET A 13 9.01 -9.76 -9.35
CA MET A 13 10.30 -9.40 -8.76
C MET A 13 11.17 -8.61 -9.75
N ILE A 14 11.27 -9.05 -10.99
CA ILE A 14 12.04 -8.35 -12.04
C ILE A 14 11.44 -6.96 -12.29
N ILE A 15 10.12 -6.84 -12.37
CA ILE A 15 9.44 -5.55 -12.54
C ILE A 15 9.74 -4.63 -11.34
N ALA A 16 9.64 -5.12 -10.12
CA ALA A 16 9.94 -4.34 -8.92
C ALA A 16 11.38 -3.86 -8.90
N LEU A 17 12.34 -4.76 -9.17
CA LEU A 17 13.77 -4.42 -9.19
C LEU A 17 14.09 -3.39 -10.28
N THR A 18 13.60 -3.59 -11.50
CA THR A 18 13.85 -2.67 -12.61
C THR A 18 13.25 -1.28 -12.38
N THR A 19 12.06 -1.20 -11.80
CA THR A 19 11.40 0.08 -11.50
C THR A 19 12.08 0.84 -10.36
N VAL A 20 12.56 0.14 -9.33
CA VAL A 20 13.32 0.75 -8.22
C VAL A 20 14.68 1.26 -8.70
N ILE A 21 15.37 0.51 -9.58
CA ILE A 21 16.65 0.93 -10.18
C ILE A 21 16.43 2.14 -11.07
N ALA A 22 15.42 2.14 -11.94
CA ALA A 22 15.08 3.26 -12.81
C ALA A 22 14.75 4.52 -12.00
N GLY A 23 14.03 4.38 -10.90
CA GLY A 23 13.68 5.49 -10.01
C GLY A 23 12.79 6.55 -10.66
N GLY A 24 12.82 7.78 -10.13
CA GLY A 24 12.16 8.96 -10.69
C GLY A 24 10.71 8.75 -11.12
N GLN A 25 10.34 9.29 -12.26
CA GLN A 25 8.96 9.25 -12.78
C GLN A 25 8.45 7.84 -13.07
N VAL A 26 9.34 6.91 -13.46
CA VAL A 26 8.95 5.52 -13.74
C VAL A 26 8.48 4.84 -12.45
N LEU A 27 9.26 4.95 -11.39
CA LEU A 27 8.91 4.40 -10.08
C LEU A 27 7.62 5.02 -9.55
N PHE A 28 7.48 6.36 -9.65
CA PHE A 28 6.27 7.07 -9.24
C PHE A 28 5.02 6.55 -9.93
N THR A 29 5.05 6.46 -11.26
CA THR A 29 3.90 6.02 -12.06
C THR A 29 3.52 4.57 -11.76
N VAL A 30 4.50 3.68 -11.63
CA VAL A 30 4.28 2.27 -11.30
C VAL A 30 3.68 2.12 -9.90
N LEU A 31 4.21 2.82 -8.90
CA LEU A 31 3.67 2.78 -7.53
C LEU A 31 2.25 3.35 -7.46
N PHE A 32 1.97 4.42 -8.19
CA PHE A 32 0.62 4.96 -8.29
C PHE A 32 -0.35 3.94 -8.89
N ALA A 33 0.02 3.30 -10.00
CA ALA A 33 -0.81 2.26 -10.63
C ALA A 33 -1.05 1.06 -9.69
N ILE A 34 0.00 0.58 -9.02
CA ILE A 34 -0.09 -0.52 -8.05
C ILE A 34 -0.99 -0.12 -6.86
N SER A 35 -0.89 1.13 -6.39
CA SER A 35 -1.75 1.64 -5.32
C SER A 35 -3.23 1.61 -5.70
N LEU A 36 -3.58 2.05 -6.90
CA LEU A 36 -4.96 2.02 -7.37
C LEU A 36 -5.49 0.58 -7.52
N ILE A 37 -4.66 -0.32 -8.06
CA ILE A 37 -5.02 -1.75 -8.18
C ILE A 37 -5.21 -2.36 -6.79
N GLY A 38 -4.26 -2.15 -5.87
CA GLY A 38 -4.35 -2.66 -4.51
C GLY A 38 -5.57 -2.13 -3.75
N MET A 39 -5.87 -0.83 -3.89
CA MET A 39 -7.08 -0.25 -3.33
C MET A 39 -8.34 -0.87 -3.94
N SER A 40 -8.36 -1.13 -5.26
CA SER A 40 -9.54 -1.73 -5.90
C SER A 40 -9.80 -3.15 -5.38
N GLU A 41 -8.76 -3.96 -5.22
CA GLU A 41 -8.90 -5.31 -4.66
C GLU A 41 -9.38 -5.26 -3.21
N LEU A 42 -8.82 -4.37 -2.38
CA LEU A 42 -9.28 -4.17 -1.01
C LEU A 42 -10.76 -3.74 -0.97
N TYR A 43 -11.15 -2.77 -1.78
CA TYR A 43 -12.51 -2.24 -1.82
C TYR A 43 -13.53 -3.25 -2.37
N LYS A 44 -13.12 -4.16 -3.26
CA LYS A 44 -13.96 -5.30 -3.68
C LYS A 44 -14.29 -6.22 -2.51
N VAL A 45 -13.32 -6.55 -1.67
CA VAL A 45 -13.53 -7.41 -0.49
C VAL A 45 -14.61 -6.81 0.44
N PHE A 46 -14.59 -5.49 0.64
CA PHE A 46 -15.57 -4.78 1.48
C PHE A 46 -16.84 -4.37 0.71
N GLY A 47 -16.92 -4.67 -0.58
CA GLY A 47 -18.06 -4.33 -1.42
C GLY A 47 -18.30 -2.82 -1.59
N ILE A 48 -17.23 -2.00 -1.57
CA ILE A 48 -17.29 -0.54 -1.67
C ILE A 48 -16.59 0.02 -2.93
N GLU A 49 -16.05 -0.82 -3.80
CA GLU A 49 -15.26 -0.41 -4.97
C GLU A 49 -15.96 0.67 -5.81
N LYS A 50 -17.25 0.48 -6.08
CA LYS A 50 -18.09 1.39 -6.89
C LYS A 50 -19.08 2.20 -6.07
N LYS A 51 -18.90 2.26 -4.76
CA LYS A 51 -19.77 2.99 -3.84
C LYS A 51 -19.12 4.29 -3.38
N ALA A 52 -19.92 5.22 -2.84
CA ALA A 52 -19.43 6.52 -2.41
C ALA A 52 -18.19 6.49 -1.51
N PRO A 53 -18.09 5.62 -0.46
CA PRO A 53 -16.88 5.56 0.36
C PRO A 53 -15.62 5.22 -0.43
N GLY A 54 -15.70 4.24 -1.35
CA GLY A 54 -14.58 3.84 -2.19
C GLY A 54 -14.19 4.91 -3.21
N ILE A 55 -15.18 5.53 -3.87
CA ILE A 55 -14.93 6.62 -4.84
C ILE A 55 -14.21 7.79 -4.18
N VAL A 56 -14.67 8.21 -2.99
CA VAL A 56 -14.00 9.24 -2.20
C VAL A 56 -12.56 8.83 -1.89
N GLY A 57 -12.32 7.56 -1.51
CA GLY A 57 -10.98 7.03 -1.29
C GLY A 57 -10.08 7.15 -2.51
N TYR A 58 -10.55 6.80 -3.71
CA TYR A 58 -9.77 6.95 -4.95
C TYR A 58 -9.45 8.42 -5.26
N ILE A 59 -10.42 9.33 -5.09
CA ILE A 59 -10.21 10.77 -5.33
C ILE A 59 -9.11 11.29 -4.41
N PHE A 60 -9.13 10.92 -3.13
CA PHE A 60 -8.12 11.35 -2.17
C PHE A 60 -6.75 10.68 -2.38
N ALA A 61 -6.70 9.42 -2.80
CA ALA A 61 -5.46 8.78 -3.21
C ALA A 61 -4.83 9.48 -4.42
N PHE A 62 -5.64 9.85 -5.43
CA PHE A 62 -5.18 10.64 -6.56
C PHE A 62 -4.66 12.01 -6.11
N GLY A 63 -5.41 12.72 -5.27
CA GLY A 63 -5.00 14.01 -4.71
C GLY A 63 -3.69 13.92 -3.92
N TYR A 64 -3.49 12.83 -3.16
CA TYR A 64 -2.26 12.58 -2.40
C TYR A 64 -1.04 12.41 -3.33
N TYR A 65 -1.16 11.59 -4.37
CA TYR A 65 -0.08 11.44 -5.35
C TYR A 65 0.15 12.71 -6.17
N ALA A 66 -0.90 13.45 -6.49
CA ALA A 66 -0.77 14.77 -7.14
C ALA A 66 0.00 15.76 -6.25
N LEU A 67 -0.27 15.79 -4.94
CA LEU A 67 0.50 16.61 -4.00
C LEU A 67 1.98 16.23 -3.95
N ILE A 68 2.31 14.93 -3.92
CA ILE A 68 3.71 14.46 -3.97
C ILE A 68 4.37 14.97 -5.26
N TYR A 69 3.69 14.88 -6.39
CA TYR A 69 4.22 15.32 -7.68
C TYR A 69 4.43 16.84 -7.75
N MET A 70 3.50 17.61 -7.17
CA MET A 70 3.51 19.07 -7.18
C MET A 70 4.28 19.69 -6.00
N GLU A 71 4.91 18.89 -5.17
CA GLU A 71 5.54 19.34 -3.92
C GLU A 71 6.56 20.47 -4.10
N GLU A 72 7.29 20.49 -5.23
CA GLU A 72 8.26 21.54 -5.55
C GLU A 72 7.59 22.88 -5.96
N TYR A 73 6.33 22.85 -6.40
CA TYR A 73 5.63 24.02 -6.96
C TYR A 73 4.69 24.66 -5.95
N LEU A 74 4.39 23.99 -4.83
CA LEU A 74 3.43 24.50 -3.84
C LEU A 74 4.10 25.49 -2.88
N PRO A 75 3.49 26.67 -2.64
CA PRO A 75 3.98 27.64 -1.68
C PRO A 75 3.73 27.19 -0.24
N GLY A 76 4.63 27.54 0.67
CA GLY A 76 4.52 27.28 2.10
C GLY A 76 5.12 25.97 2.56
N GLU A 77 4.81 25.61 3.82
CA GLU A 77 5.31 24.36 4.39
C GLU A 77 4.59 23.15 3.80
N LYS A 78 5.36 22.23 3.22
CA LYS A 78 4.90 21.02 2.55
C LYS A 78 3.94 20.19 3.41
N HIS A 79 4.22 20.05 4.69
CA HIS A 79 3.39 19.28 5.63
C HIS A 79 1.96 19.83 5.77
N THR A 80 1.76 21.13 5.61
CA THR A 80 0.45 21.76 5.75
C THR A 80 -0.53 21.25 4.71
N TRP A 81 -0.10 21.09 3.44
CA TRP A 81 -0.96 20.60 2.36
C TRP A 81 -1.38 19.14 2.55
N PHE A 82 -0.47 18.28 3.02
CA PHE A 82 -0.80 16.89 3.35
C PHE A 82 -1.75 16.80 4.53
N MET A 83 -1.54 17.60 5.58
CA MET A 83 -2.46 17.67 6.72
C MET A 83 -3.86 18.12 6.30
N LEU A 84 -3.96 19.17 5.49
CA LEU A 84 -5.24 19.65 4.98
C LEU A 84 -5.96 18.58 4.14
N LEU A 85 -5.22 17.87 3.27
CA LEU A 85 -5.77 16.78 2.49
C LEU A 85 -6.34 15.67 3.37
N PHE A 86 -5.58 15.22 4.38
CA PHE A 86 -6.03 14.16 5.29
C PHE A 86 -7.21 14.59 6.16
N MET A 87 -7.23 15.82 6.63
CA MET A 87 -8.38 16.38 7.37
C MET A 87 -9.62 16.46 6.48
N ALA A 88 -9.47 16.94 5.24
CA ALA A 88 -10.56 16.96 4.27
C ALA A 88 -11.08 15.55 3.97
N TYR A 89 -10.18 14.57 3.83
CA TYR A 89 -10.55 13.17 3.63
C TYR A 89 -11.38 12.62 4.78
N LEU A 90 -10.94 12.86 6.03
CA LEU A 90 -11.67 12.43 7.21
C LEU A 90 -13.07 13.06 7.26
N ILE A 91 -13.17 14.37 7.02
CA ILE A 91 -14.46 15.08 7.00
C ILE A 91 -15.37 14.52 5.89
N CYS A 92 -14.83 14.29 4.69
CA CYS A 92 -15.61 13.72 3.58
C CYS A 92 -16.12 12.31 3.90
N GLN A 93 -15.31 11.43 4.49
CA GLN A 93 -15.73 10.09 4.85
C GLN A 93 -16.78 10.10 5.97
N MET A 94 -16.64 11.00 6.96
CA MET A 94 -17.66 11.18 8.00
C MET A 94 -18.96 11.74 7.41
N ALA A 95 -18.88 12.69 6.48
CA ALA A 95 -20.06 13.18 5.77
C ALA A 95 -20.76 12.07 4.98
N VAL A 96 -20.01 11.23 4.27
CA VAL A 96 -20.58 10.06 3.57
C VAL A 96 -21.30 9.13 4.56
N LEU A 97 -20.71 8.86 5.74
CA LEU A 97 -21.35 8.04 6.75
C LEU A 97 -22.67 8.63 7.23
N VAL A 98 -22.66 9.91 7.61
CA VAL A 98 -23.82 10.60 8.20
C VAL A 98 -24.95 10.77 7.19
N PHE A 99 -24.63 11.30 5.99
CA PHE A 99 -25.67 11.59 4.99
C PHE A 99 -26.19 10.36 4.24
N SER A 100 -25.47 9.27 4.28
CA SER A 100 -25.88 8.03 3.62
C SER A 100 -26.37 6.95 4.57
N TYR A 101 -26.51 7.24 5.85
CA TYR A 101 -27.03 6.29 6.83
C TYR A 101 -28.50 5.90 6.54
N PRO A 102 -28.88 4.62 6.64
CA PRO A 102 -28.11 3.42 7.01
C PRO A 102 -27.49 2.66 5.80
N LYS A 103 -27.38 3.29 4.64
CA LYS A 103 -26.90 2.66 3.40
C LYS A 103 -25.48 2.08 3.51
N TYR A 104 -24.60 2.79 4.23
CA TYR A 104 -23.23 2.36 4.50
C TYR A 104 -23.02 2.16 5.99
N ASN A 105 -22.27 1.10 6.32
CA ASN A 105 -21.94 0.81 7.71
C ASN A 105 -20.52 1.35 8.04
N THR A 106 -20.23 1.44 9.33
CA THR A 106 -18.96 1.93 9.83
C THR A 106 -17.76 1.12 9.31
N GLN A 107 -17.91 -0.20 9.14
CA GLN A 107 -16.85 -1.07 8.61
C GLN A 107 -16.46 -0.68 7.19
N GLN A 108 -17.43 -0.32 6.35
CA GLN A 108 -17.17 0.14 4.98
C GLN A 108 -16.44 1.48 4.94
N ILE A 109 -16.76 2.40 5.82
CA ILE A 109 -16.05 3.68 5.94
C ILE A 109 -14.63 3.46 6.46
N MET A 110 -14.47 2.60 7.49
CA MET A 110 -13.13 2.23 8.00
C MET A 110 -12.29 1.55 6.92
N ALA A 111 -12.88 0.67 6.12
CA ALA A 111 -12.18 0.02 5.01
C ALA A 111 -11.75 1.02 3.92
N ALA A 112 -12.59 2.01 3.61
CA ALA A 112 -12.23 3.08 2.68
C ALA A 112 -11.05 3.90 3.20
N PHE A 113 -11.08 4.27 4.49
CA PHE A 113 -10.01 4.99 5.15
C PHE A 113 -8.72 4.18 5.19
N PHE A 114 -8.81 2.91 5.61
CA PHE A 114 -7.68 1.99 5.65
C PHE A 114 -7.03 1.80 4.28
N GLY A 115 -7.82 1.72 3.19
CA GLY A 115 -7.30 1.59 1.83
C GLY A 115 -6.39 2.74 1.42
N VAL A 116 -6.75 3.98 1.71
CA VAL A 116 -5.88 5.14 1.39
C VAL A 116 -4.59 5.09 2.20
N PHE A 117 -4.68 4.92 3.52
CA PHE A 117 -3.49 4.95 4.38
C PHE A 117 -2.60 3.73 4.20
N TYR A 118 -3.18 2.53 4.22
CA TYR A 118 -2.42 1.28 4.17
C TYR A 118 -1.88 0.99 2.77
N VAL A 119 -2.64 1.31 1.72
CA VAL A 119 -2.19 1.00 0.35
C VAL A 119 -1.52 2.22 -0.27
N ALA A 120 -2.25 3.33 -0.47
CA ALA A 120 -1.71 4.45 -1.24
C ALA A 120 -0.55 5.15 -0.51
N VAL A 121 -0.72 5.50 0.77
CA VAL A 121 0.30 6.22 1.54
C VAL A 121 1.51 5.33 1.80
N MET A 122 1.34 4.08 2.27
CA MET A 122 2.47 3.19 2.58
C MET A 122 3.31 2.87 1.34
N LEU A 123 2.68 2.60 0.19
CA LEU A 123 3.42 2.35 -1.05
C LEU A 123 4.18 3.59 -1.55
N SER A 124 3.64 4.79 -1.34
CA SER A 124 4.33 6.02 -1.74
C SER A 124 5.65 6.24 -1.01
N TYR A 125 5.81 5.71 0.21
CA TYR A 125 7.06 5.80 0.95
C TYR A 125 8.24 5.11 0.26
N ILE A 126 8.00 4.13 -0.61
CA ILE A 126 9.07 3.54 -1.44
C ILE A 126 9.64 4.62 -2.36
N TYR A 127 8.78 5.42 -3.00
CA TYR A 127 9.20 6.54 -3.84
C TYR A 127 9.87 7.64 -3.02
N LEU A 128 9.25 8.07 -1.93
CA LEU A 128 9.79 9.12 -1.06
C LEU A 128 11.16 8.73 -0.49
N THR A 129 11.33 7.48 -0.04
CA THR A 129 12.62 6.97 0.43
C THR A 129 13.66 6.98 -0.69
N ARG A 130 13.26 6.61 -1.92
CA ARG A 130 14.15 6.60 -3.09
C ARG A 130 14.64 8.00 -3.48
N MET A 131 13.84 9.04 -3.21
CA MET A 131 14.17 10.45 -3.50
C MET A 131 15.06 11.11 -2.43
N LEU A 132 15.25 10.49 -1.26
CA LEU A 132 16.17 11.01 -0.23
C LEU A 132 17.64 11.02 -0.69
N PRO A 133 18.47 11.88 -0.13
CA PRO A 133 19.94 11.78 -0.29
C PRO A 133 20.40 10.37 0.14
N GLY A 134 21.06 9.65 -0.77
CA GLY A 134 21.42 8.24 -0.53
C GLY A 134 20.28 7.24 -0.68
N GLY A 135 19.08 7.68 -1.06
CA GLY A 135 17.87 6.85 -1.19
C GLY A 135 17.99 5.66 -2.13
N VAL A 136 18.95 5.72 -3.09
CA VAL A 136 19.29 4.58 -3.95
C VAL A 136 19.67 3.34 -3.14
N PHE A 137 20.37 3.52 -2.02
CA PHE A 137 20.77 2.42 -1.14
C PHE A 137 19.69 2.17 -0.07
N THR A 138 19.12 3.23 0.49
CA THR A 138 18.15 3.14 1.59
C THR A 138 16.87 2.41 1.19
N VAL A 139 16.40 2.58 -0.04
CA VAL A 139 15.18 1.91 -0.54
C VAL A 139 15.31 0.38 -0.50
N TRP A 140 16.52 -0.16 -0.66
CA TRP A 140 16.74 -1.60 -0.58
C TRP A 140 16.48 -2.19 0.81
N LEU A 141 16.64 -1.38 1.87
CA LEU A 141 16.33 -1.83 3.23
C LEU A 141 14.86 -2.21 3.37
N VAL A 142 13.95 -1.49 2.70
CA VAL A 142 12.51 -1.81 2.71
C VAL A 142 12.28 -3.23 2.17
N PHE A 143 12.92 -3.57 1.05
CA PHE A 143 12.79 -4.89 0.43
C PHE A 143 13.51 -5.98 1.24
N ILE A 144 14.73 -5.70 1.72
CA ILE A 144 15.52 -6.66 2.52
C ILE A 144 14.78 -6.98 3.83
N CYS A 145 14.25 -5.97 4.52
CA CYS A 145 13.50 -6.19 5.75
C CYS A 145 12.22 -6.97 5.51
N SER A 146 11.45 -6.64 4.46
CA SER A 146 10.21 -7.34 4.13
C SER A 146 10.47 -8.80 3.74
N TRP A 147 11.31 -9.04 2.73
CA TRP A 147 11.62 -10.39 2.24
C TRP A 147 12.43 -11.21 3.25
N GLY A 148 13.34 -10.56 3.98
CA GLY A 148 14.09 -11.20 5.05
C GLY A 148 13.19 -11.66 6.18
N CYS A 149 12.23 -10.83 6.60
CA CYS A 149 11.25 -11.18 7.62
C CYS A 149 10.39 -12.38 7.19
N ASP A 150 9.88 -12.38 5.96
CA ASP A 150 9.07 -13.48 5.40
C ASP A 150 9.88 -14.77 5.29
N THR A 151 11.13 -14.68 4.83
CA THR A 151 12.02 -15.84 4.72
C THR A 151 12.36 -16.40 6.09
N CYS A 152 12.71 -15.56 7.05
CA CYS A 152 12.99 -15.99 8.43
C CYS A 152 11.75 -16.61 9.09
N ALA A 153 10.58 -16.01 8.92
CA ALA A 153 9.33 -16.55 9.43
C ALA A 153 9.02 -17.93 8.84
N TYR A 154 9.23 -18.11 7.54
CA TYR A 154 9.08 -19.40 6.88
C TYR A 154 10.08 -20.43 7.41
N CYS A 155 11.37 -20.09 7.53
CA CYS A 155 12.40 -21.00 8.04
C CYS A 155 12.12 -21.41 9.48
N VAL A 156 11.78 -20.46 10.35
CA VAL A 156 11.43 -20.76 11.76
C VAL A 156 10.17 -21.62 11.82
N GLY A 157 9.15 -21.30 11.03
CA GLY A 157 7.92 -22.07 10.98
C GLY A 157 8.15 -23.52 10.55
N THR A 158 8.96 -23.75 9.52
CA THR A 158 9.28 -25.12 9.06
C THR A 158 10.06 -25.92 10.08
N VAL A 159 11.06 -25.33 10.74
CA VAL A 159 11.87 -25.99 11.76
C VAL A 159 11.05 -26.28 13.02
N SER A 160 10.27 -25.30 13.49
CA SER A 160 9.44 -25.42 14.70
C SER A 160 8.31 -26.45 14.52
N TYR A 161 7.67 -26.46 13.34
CA TYR A 161 6.56 -27.38 13.05
C TYR A 161 7.02 -28.85 12.90
N THR A 162 8.19 -29.07 12.33
CA THR A 162 8.79 -30.43 12.27
C THR A 162 9.14 -30.95 13.64
N HIS A 163 9.58 -30.10 14.55
CA HIS A 163 9.90 -30.50 15.94
C HIS A 163 8.65 -30.86 16.75
N LEU A 164 7.57 -30.08 16.62
CA LEU A 164 6.30 -30.35 17.30
C LEU A 164 5.66 -31.68 16.82
N ARG A 165 5.68 -31.91 15.50
CA ARG A 165 5.12 -33.14 14.92
C ARG A 165 5.91 -34.40 15.29
N ALA A 166 7.22 -34.29 15.46
CA ALA A 166 8.05 -35.37 15.91
C ALA A 166 7.74 -35.80 17.39
N HIS A 167 7.33 -34.84 18.24
CA HIS A 167 6.90 -35.11 19.61
C HIS A 167 5.50 -35.74 19.70
N GLU A 168 4.56 -35.36 18.83
CA GLU A 168 3.22 -35.96 18.81
C GLU A 168 3.18 -37.39 18.27
N THR A 169 4.15 -37.79 17.43
CA THR A 169 4.23 -39.14 16.89
C THR A 169 5.03 -40.09 17.78
N SER A 170 5.63 -39.61 18.87
CA SER A 170 6.40 -40.42 19.83
C SER A 170 5.63 -40.77 21.12
N GLN A 171 4.34 -40.43 21.20
CA GLN A 171 3.37 -40.91 22.20
C GLN A 171 2.43 -41.95 21.60
#